data_c6f6917061256869c2f91653817eb72c
#
_entry.id   c6f6917061256869c2f91653817eb72c
#
_cell.length_a   1.000
_cell.length_b   1.000
_cell.length_c   1.000
_cell.angle_alpha   90.00
_cell.angle_beta   90.00
_cell.angle_gamma   90.00
#
_symmetry.space_group_name_H-M   'P 1'
#
loop_
_entity.id
_entity.type
_entity.pdbx_description
1 polymer ?
#
loop_
_entity_poly.entity_id
_entity_poly.type
_entity_poly.pdbx_seq_one_letter_code
_entity_poly.pdbx_strand_id
1 'polypeptide(L)'
;DMIDIIDKYLRRARKEMDVPFGGVSMIFIGDPFQLPPIVLQKDDQMFYLQYTSPYFFHSKVYPSMFIETINLTHIFRQKDITFIKALNAIRENNVTDEDLDIINSRHNAEYDEKDHYIYITTTNDRVTKINDEKLSSIKNKLYSTKAYVFGNFEKKYFPTDEVLNFKKSAQVMLLVNNKEGLYVNGTVGIIKSIKEEYRK
;
A
#
# COMPACT_ATOMS: atom_id res chain seq x y z
N ASP A 1 5.02 5.18 19.49
CA ASP A 1 4.19 5.64 18.38
C ASP A 1 4.89 6.78 17.64
N MET A 2 4.75 6.82 16.33
CA MET A 2 5.35 7.86 15.45
C MET A 2 4.78 9.25 15.77
N ILE A 3 3.50 9.34 16.05
CA ILE A 3 2.82 10.62 16.35
C ILE A 3 3.36 11.26 17.61
N ASP A 4 3.58 10.47 18.66
CA ASP A 4 4.17 10.98 19.91
C ASP A 4 5.63 11.42 19.73
N ILE A 5 6.36 10.76 18.83
CA ILE A 5 7.71 11.17 18.48
C ILE A 5 7.70 12.52 17.78
N ILE A 6 6.84 12.68 16.78
CA ILE A 6 6.67 13.95 16.03
C ILE A 6 6.26 15.07 16.98
N ASP A 7 5.28 14.82 17.88
CA ASP A 7 4.85 15.78 18.90
C ASP A 7 6.02 16.28 19.75
N LYS A 8 6.78 15.35 20.32
CA LYS A 8 7.95 15.69 21.16
C LYS A 8 9.00 16.51 20.42
N TYR A 9 9.29 16.16 19.17
CA TYR A 9 10.26 16.91 18.37
C TYR A 9 9.78 18.31 18.04
N LEU A 10 8.51 18.49 17.67
CA LEU A 10 7.94 19.79 17.33
C LEU A 10 7.85 20.70 18.56
N ARG A 11 7.43 20.18 19.72
CA ARG A 11 7.45 20.95 20.98
C ARG A 11 8.85 21.50 21.28
N ARG A 12 9.88 20.65 21.15
CA ARG A 12 11.27 21.08 21.38
C ARG A 12 11.75 22.10 20.36
N ALA A 13 11.49 21.86 19.09
CA ALA A 13 11.93 22.73 18.00
C ALA A 13 11.32 24.13 18.09
N ARG A 14 10.07 24.21 18.52
CA ARG A 14 9.36 25.48 18.68
C ARG A 14 9.49 26.10 20.07
N LYS A 15 10.07 25.37 21.02
CA LYS A 15 10.17 25.77 22.45
C LYS A 15 8.81 25.97 23.13
N GLU A 16 7.78 25.27 22.67
CA GLU A 16 6.42 25.30 23.17
C GLU A 16 6.08 23.91 23.75
N MET A 17 6.54 23.65 24.98
CA MET A 17 6.46 22.32 25.59
C MET A 17 5.05 21.92 26.00
N ASP A 18 4.17 22.86 26.30
CA ASP A 18 2.83 22.62 26.83
C ASP A 18 1.76 22.51 25.76
N VAL A 19 2.10 22.86 24.51
CA VAL A 19 1.15 22.88 23.40
C VAL A 19 1.40 21.67 22.49
N PRO A 20 0.38 20.86 22.15
CA PRO A 20 0.51 19.75 21.20
C PRO A 20 1.20 20.20 19.92
N PHE A 21 2.17 19.40 19.47
CA PHE A 21 3.02 19.67 18.29
C PHE A 21 3.71 21.04 18.30
N GLY A 22 3.91 21.65 19.49
CA GLY A 22 4.47 23.00 19.58
C GLY A 22 3.62 24.05 18.87
N GLY A 23 2.31 23.87 18.80
CA GLY A 23 1.37 24.76 18.13
C GLY A 23 1.38 24.70 16.60
N VAL A 24 1.98 23.65 16.01
CA VAL A 24 1.93 23.42 14.56
C VAL A 24 0.60 22.77 14.18
N SER A 25 -0.07 23.32 13.18
CA SER A 25 -1.28 22.70 12.62
C SER A 25 -0.92 21.39 11.91
N MET A 26 -1.58 20.30 12.31
CA MET A 26 -1.35 18.96 11.78
C MET A 26 -2.54 18.51 10.92
N ILE A 27 -2.26 17.88 9.80
CA ILE A 27 -3.26 17.22 8.96
C ILE A 27 -2.92 15.74 8.90
N PHE A 28 -3.85 14.91 9.40
CA PHE A 28 -3.73 13.46 9.31
C PHE A 28 -4.59 12.95 8.15
N ILE A 29 -4.00 12.20 7.26
CA ILE A 29 -4.68 11.62 6.09
C ILE A 29 -4.48 10.12 6.14
N GLY A 30 -5.57 9.36 6.08
CA GLY A 30 -5.50 7.91 6.11
C GLY A 30 -6.87 7.25 6.07
N ASP A 31 -6.85 5.93 6.12
CA ASP A 31 -8.05 5.10 6.18
C ASP A 31 -7.84 4.00 7.24
N PRO A 32 -8.46 4.13 8.41
CA PRO A 32 -8.31 3.15 9.49
C PRO A 32 -8.95 1.78 9.19
N PHE A 33 -9.76 1.67 8.15
CA PHE A 33 -10.37 0.41 7.70
C PHE A 33 -9.49 -0.35 6.69
N GLN A 34 -8.38 0.23 6.23
CA GLN A 34 -7.37 -0.47 5.45
C GLN A 34 -6.43 -1.28 6.38
N LEU A 35 -5.38 -1.87 5.80
CA LEU A 35 -4.41 -2.66 6.56
C LEU A 35 -3.87 -1.85 7.76
N PRO A 36 -3.86 -2.44 8.98
CA PRO A 36 -3.39 -1.76 10.16
C PRO A 36 -1.89 -1.44 10.09
N PRO A 37 -1.42 -0.45 10.86
CA PRO A 37 0.00 -0.21 11.02
C PRO A 37 0.72 -1.45 11.57
N ILE A 38 1.91 -1.75 11.04
CA ILE A 38 2.68 -2.95 11.42
C ILE A 38 3.59 -2.59 12.59
N VAL A 39 3.46 -3.35 13.69
CA VAL A 39 4.46 -3.37 14.76
C VAL A 39 5.41 -4.54 14.50
N LEU A 40 6.73 -4.28 14.52
CA LEU A 40 7.71 -5.33 14.27
C LEU A 40 7.74 -6.29 15.48
N GLN A 41 7.76 -7.60 15.23
CA GLN A 41 7.76 -8.64 16.28
C GLN A 41 8.79 -8.41 17.40
N LYS A 42 9.97 -7.91 17.06
CA LYS A 42 11.02 -7.60 18.04
C LYS A 42 10.66 -6.47 19.00
N ASP A 43 9.74 -5.59 18.60
CA ASP A 43 9.34 -4.40 19.36
C ASP A 43 7.94 -4.57 19.97
N ASP A 44 7.26 -5.69 19.68
CA ASP A 44 5.85 -5.93 19.96
C ASP A 44 5.53 -5.83 21.46
N GLN A 45 6.27 -6.56 22.29
CA GLN A 45 6.06 -6.53 23.75
C GLN A 45 6.26 -5.12 24.32
N MET A 46 7.34 -4.42 23.94
CA MET A 46 7.60 -3.07 24.44
C MET A 46 6.60 -2.05 23.93
N PHE A 47 6.09 -2.22 22.73
CA PHE A 47 5.08 -1.35 22.16
C PHE A 47 3.75 -1.48 22.93
N TYR A 48 3.24 -2.69 23.09
CA TYR A 48 1.94 -2.92 23.77
C TYR A 48 1.96 -2.73 25.29
N LEU A 49 3.15 -2.61 25.91
CA LEU A 49 3.26 -2.08 27.28
C LEU A 49 2.90 -0.59 27.38
N GLN A 50 3.00 0.15 26.28
CA GLN A 50 2.82 1.60 26.27
C GLN A 50 1.59 2.07 25.49
N TYR A 51 1.11 1.29 24.54
CA TYR A 51 0.02 1.63 23.63
C TYR A 51 -0.97 0.49 23.49
N THR A 52 -2.26 0.81 23.47
CA THR A 52 -3.34 -0.17 23.32
C THR A 52 -3.38 -0.74 21.88
N SER A 53 -3.01 0.06 20.88
CA SER A 53 -2.96 -0.36 19.49
C SER A 53 -2.02 0.54 18.67
N PRO A 54 -1.62 0.12 17.45
CA PRO A 54 -0.74 0.90 16.60
C PRO A 54 -1.43 2.05 15.85
N TYR A 55 -2.71 2.26 16.04
CA TYR A 55 -3.43 3.35 15.39
C TYR A 55 -3.12 4.70 16.03
N PHE A 56 -3.07 5.75 15.22
CA PHE A 56 -2.71 7.10 15.64
C PHE A 56 -3.59 7.66 16.77
N PHE A 57 -4.87 7.27 16.82
CA PHE A 57 -5.82 7.70 17.86
C PHE A 57 -5.58 7.03 19.24
N HIS A 58 -4.62 6.10 19.33
CA HIS A 58 -4.10 5.58 20.62
C HIS A 58 -2.75 6.19 21.00
N SER A 59 -2.26 7.21 20.29
CA SER A 59 -1.09 7.97 20.71
C SER A 59 -1.38 8.73 22.01
N LYS A 60 -0.35 8.97 22.82
CA LYS A 60 -0.49 9.67 24.10
C LYS A 60 -0.89 11.12 23.95
N VAL A 61 -0.51 11.74 22.83
CA VAL A 61 -0.87 13.13 22.53
C VAL A 61 -2.31 13.28 22.05
N TYR A 62 -2.92 12.22 21.49
CA TYR A 62 -4.25 12.29 20.87
C TYR A 62 -5.34 12.91 21.76
N PRO A 63 -5.50 12.55 23.07
CA PRO A 63 -6.52 13.13 23.92
C PRO A 63 -6.37 14.63 24.16
N SER A 64 -5.19 15.20 23.92
CA SER A 64 -4.92 16.65 24.07
C SER A 64 -5.09 17.46 22.78
N MET A 65 -5.42 16.77 21.65
CA MET A 65 -5.64 17.41 20.37
C MET A 65 -7.09 17.84 20.19
N PHE A 66 -7.29 19.00 19.57
CA PHE A 66 -8.58 19.36 18.99
C PHE A 66 -8.58 18.92 17.53
N ILE A 67 -9.38 17.90 17.19
CA ILE A 67 -9.43 17.29 15.86
C ILE A 67 -10.79 17.54 15.23
N GLU A 68 -10.75 18.15 14.05
CA GLU A 68 -11.88 18.19 13.14
C GLU A 68 -11.73 17.03 12.12
N THR A 69 -12.75 16.18 12.04
CA THR A 69 -12.73 15.00 11.16
C THR A 69 -13.54 15.25 9.90
N ILE A 70 -12.89 15.08 8.75
CA ILE A 70 -13.52 15.19 7.44
C ILE A 70 -13.55 13.80 6.81
N ASN A 71 -14.75 13.26 6.61
CA ASN A 71 -14.96 12.00 5.90
C ASN A 71 -15.11 12.24 4.40
N LEU A 72 -14.22 11.62 3.60
CA LEU A 72 -14.32 11.60 2.16
C LEU A 72 -15.27 10.46 1.75
N THR A 73 -16.41 10.81 1.18
CA THR A 73 -17.48 9.85 0.84
C THR A 73 -17.55 9.49 -0.65
N HIS A 74 -16.94 10.30 -1.52
CA HIS A 74 -16.99 10.07 -2.96
C HIS A 74 -15.90 9.09 -3.42
N ILE A 75 -16.34 8.02 -4.10
CA ILE A 75 -15.45 6.97 -4.63
C ILE A 75 -15.27 7.19 -6.12
N PHE A 76 -14.05 7.57 -6.54
CA PHE A 76 -13.71 7.78 -7.95
C PHE A 76 -13.22 6.50 -8.66
N ARG A 77 -12.73 5.52 -7.92
CA ARG A 77 -12.10 4.31 -8.47
C ARG A 77 -13.10 3.32 -9.07
N GLN A 78 -14.28 3.20 -8.46
CA GLN A 78 -15.30 2.23 -8.81
C GLN A 78 -16.59 2.94 -9.22
N LYS A 79 -17.27 2.44 -10.26
CA LYS A 79 -18.52 3.01 -10.81
C LYS A 79 -19.73 2.13 -10.52
N ASP A 80 -19.54 0.85 -10.21
CA ASP A 80 -20.63 -0.07 -9.87
C ASP A 80 -21.15 0.25 -8.47
N ILE A 81 -22.32 0.87 -8.41
CA ILE A 81 -22.94 1.34 -7.16
C ILE A 81 -23.29 0.16 -6.26
N THR A 82 -23.72 -0.97 -6.81
CA THR A 82 -24.10 -2.15 -6.05
C THR A 82 -22.86 -2.76 -5.38
N PHE A 83 -21.76 -2.86 -6.12
CA PHE A 83 -20.49 -3.34 -5.58
C PHE A 83 -19.90 -2.37 -4.53
N ILE A 84 -19.99 -1.05 -4.76
CA ILE A 84 -19.58 -0.03 -3.78
C ILE A 84 -20.36 -0.20 -2.47
N LYS A 85 -21.65 -0.44 -2.55
CA LYS A 85 -22.54 -0.65 -1.40
C LYS A 85 -22.09 -1.86 -0.58
N ALA A 86 -21.88 -3.00 -1.23
CA ALA A 86 -21.43 -4.23 -0.59
C ALA A 86 -20.04 -4.06 0.07
N LEU A 87 -19.09 -3.37 -0.59
CA LEU A 87 -17.78 -3.08 -0.02
C LEU A 87 -17.87 -2.16 1.21
N ASN A 88 -18.72 -1.13 1.19
CA ASN A 88 -18.93 -0.25 2.33
C ASN A 88 -19.59 -1.00 3.50
N ALA A 89 -20.54 -1.89 3.23
CA ALA A 89 -21.15 -2.73 4.26
C ALA A 89 -20.12 -3.61 4.97
N ILE A 90 -19.16 -4.20 4.23
CA ILE A 90 -18.02 -4.93 4.81
C ILE A 90 -17.17 -3.99 5.66
N ARG A 91 -16.81 -2.83 5.13
CA ARG A 91 -15.96 -1.86 5.82
C ARG A 91 -16.56 -1.40 7.15
N GLU A 92 -17.88 -1.24 7.21
CA GLU A 92 -18.62 -0.76 8.37
C GLU A 92 -19.09 -1.91 9.28
N ASN A 93 -18.74 -3.16 8.95
CA ASN A 93 -19.18 -4.36 9.64
C ASN A 93 -20.73 -4.46 9.76
N ASN A 94 -21.41 -4.08 8.70
CA ASN A 94 -22.87 -4.10 8.57
C ASN A 94 -23.30 -4.85 7.30
N VAL A 95 -22.77 -6.05 7.13
CA VAL A 95 -22.96 -6.89 5.94
C VAL A 95 -24.28 -7.61 6.01
N THR A 96 -25.07 -7.56 4.93
CA THR A 96 -26.27 -8.37 4.75
C THR A 96 -25.99 -9.61 3.90
N ASP A 97 -26.92 -10.57 3.88
CA ASP A 97 -26.81 -11.74 3.01
C ASP A 97 -26.79 -11.34 1.53
N GLU A 98 -27.57 -10.32 1.15
CA GLU A 98 -27.56 -9.78 -0.22
C GLU A 98 -26.18 -9.20 -0.61
N ASP A 99 -25.49 -8.50 0.30
CA ASP A 99 -24.15 -7.99 0.07
C ASP A 99 -23.15 -9.13 -0.13
N LEU A 100 -23.27 -10.20 0.69
CA LEU A 100 -22.44 -11.39 0.54
C LEU A 100 -22.70 -12.10 -0.78
N ASP A 101 -23.95 -12.23 -1.22
CA ASP A 101 -24.31 -12.85 -2.50
C ASP A 101 -23.68 -12.11 -3.68
N ILE A 102 -23.68 -10.78 -3.64
CA ILE A 102 -23.02 -9.94 -4.67
C ILE A 102 -21.54 -10.27 -4.77
N ILE A 103 -20.84 -10.37 -3.63
CA ILE A 103 -19.40 -10.65 -3.60
C ILE A 103 -19.13 -12.10 -3.99
N ASN A 104 -19.90 -13.06 -3.44
CA ASN A 104 -19.76 -14.48 -3.69
C ASN A 104 -20.12 -14.87 -5.13
N SER A 105 -20.93 -14.08 -5.83
CA SER A 105 -21.22 -14.29 -7.26
C SER A 105 -19.97 -14.24 -8.13
N ARG A 106 -18.87 -13.68 -7.62
CA ARG A 106 -17.57 -13.63 -8.28
C ARG A 106 -16.63 -14.77 -7.89
N HIS A 107 -17.04 -15.64 -6.96
CA HIS A 107 -16.28 -16.82 -6.60
C HIS A 107 -16.27 -17.81 -7.76
N ASN A 108 -15.08 -18.24 -8.17
CA ASN A 108 -14.86 -19.12 -9.32
C ASN A 108 -15.43 -18.58 -10.65
N ALA A 109 -15.65 -17.28 -10.78
CA ALA A 109 -16.07 -16.69 -12.05
C ALA A 109 -15.01 -16.97 -13.13
N GLU A 110 -15.44 -17.35 -14.30
CA GLU A 110 -14.57 -17.48 -15.46
C GLU A 110 -14.03 -16.10 -15.86
N TYR A 111 -12.76 -16.05 -16.21
CA TYR A 111 -12.12 -14.84 -16.71
C TYR A 111 -11.22 -15.14 -17.90
N ASP A 112 -11.09 -14.22 -18.85
CA ASP A 112 -10.13 -14.36 -19.95
C ASP A 112 -8.74 -13.88 -19.47
N GLU A 113 -7.73 -14.74 -19.57
CA GLU A 113 -6.34 -14.37 -19.23
C GLU A 113 -5.82 -13.19 -20.05
N LYS A 114 -6.44 -12.89 -21.21
CA LYS A 114 -6.09 -11.73 -22.03
C LYS A 114 -6.50 -10.39 -21.41
N ASP A 115 -7.40 -10.41 -20.44
CA ASP A 115 -7.85 -9.19 -19.75
C ASP A 115 -6.82 -8.64 -18.74
N HIS A 116 -5.68 -9.34 -18.61
CA HIS A 116 -4.54 -8.90 -17.79
C HIS A 116 -4.89 -8.63 -16.32
N TYR A 117 -5.69 -9.52 -15.74
CA TYR A 117 -5.98 -9.44 -14.30
C TYR A 117 -4.73 -9.53 -13.44
N ILE A 118 -4.77 -8.88 -12.27
CA ILE A 118 -3.75 -9.01 -11.25
C ILE A 118 -4.18 -10.01 -10.18
N TYR A 119 -3.21 -10.80 -9.68
CA TYR A 119 -3.43 -11.69 -8.55
C TYR A 119 -3.14 -10.96 -7.25
N ILE A 120 -4.12 -10.94 -6.34
CA ILE A 120 -3.97 -10.40 -5.00
C ILE A 120 -3.87 -11.56 -4.02
N THR A 121 -2.84 -11.58 -3.18
CA THR A 121 -2.58 -12.63 -2.21
C THR A 121 -2.02 -12.06 -0.91
N THR A 122 -2.08 -12.83 0.15
CA THR A 122 -1.71 -12.41 1.51
C THR A 122 -0.23 -12.61 1.84
N THR A 123 0.54 -13.34 1.03
CA THR A 123 1.95 -13.64 1.30
C THR A 123 2.84 -13.37 0.10
N ASN A 124 4.06 -12.86 0.36
CA ASN A 124 5.05 -12.59 -0.68
C ASN A 124 5.53 -13.87 -1.40
N ASP A 125 5.66 -15.00 -0.69
CA ASP A 125 6.07 -16.28 -1.30
C ASP A 125 5.09 -16.72 -2.39
N ARG A 126 3.78 -16.53 -2.15
CA ARG A 126 2.77 -16.84 -3.14
C ARG A 126 2.80 -15.88 -4.33
N VAL A 127 3.07 -14.59 -4.08
CA VAL A 127 3.29 -13.59 -5.15
C VAL A 127 4.45 -14.02 -6.04
N THR A 128 5.61 -14.34 -5.44
CA THR A 128 6.81 -14.76 -6.15
C THR A 128 6.53 -15.99 -7.00
N LYS A 129 5.91 -17.02 -6.41
CA LYS A 129 5.58 -18.26 -7.13
C LYS A 129 4.69 -18.00 -8.36
N ILE A 130 3.61 -17.23 -8.21
CA ILE A 130 2.70 -16.90 -9.33
C ILE A 130 3.44 -16.12 -10.40
N ASN A 131 4.24 -15.12 -10.02
CA ASN A 131 4.98 -14.30 -10.96
C ASN A 131 6.03 -15.12 -11.73
N ASP A 132 6.76 -16.02 -11.05
CA ASP A 132 7.74 -16.89 -11.68
C ASP A 132 7.10 -17.88 -12.67
N GLU A 133 5.97 -18.48 -12.28
CA GLU A 133 5.19 -19.37 -13.14
C GLU A 133 4.72 -18.63 -14.40
N LYS A 134 4.12 -17.45 -14.26
CA LYS A 134 3.64 -16.63 -15.39
C LYS A 134 4.80 -16.13 -16.26
N LEU A 135 5.90 -15.66 -15.66
CA LEU A 135 7.08 -15.24 -16.40
C LEU A 135 7.74 -16.40 -17.16
N SER A 136 7.80 -17.59 -16.56
CA SER A 136 8.35 -18.79 -17.18
C SER A 136 7.56 -19.24 -18.41
N SER A 137 6.22 -19.10 -18.38
CA SER A 137 5.35 -19.45 -19.50
C SER A 137 5.57 -18.59 -20.76
N ILE A 138 6.14 -17.40 -20.61
CA ILE A 138 6.45 -16.52 -21.75
C ILE A 138 7.70 -17.02 -22.47
N LYS A 139 7.59 -17.34 -23.76
CA LYS A 139 8.69 -17.91 -24.58
C LYS A 139 9.79 -16.91 -24.96
N ASN A 140 9.60 -15.61 -24.71
CA ASN A 140 10.58 -14.57 -25.07
C ASN A 140 11.85 -14.67 -24.21
N LYS A 141 12.95 -14.06 -24.73
CA LYS A 141 14.23 -13.97 -24.02
C LYS A 141 14.06 -13.33 -22.65
N LEU A 142 14.72 -13.92 -21.65
CA LEU A 142 14.80 -13.37 -20.31
C LEU A 142 15.85 -12.25 -20.27
N TYR A 143 15.49 -11.15 -19.66
CA TYR A 143 16.37 -10.04 -19.31
C TYR A 143 16.41 -9.91 -17.81
N SER A 144 17.56 -9.52 -17.30
CA SER A 144 17.76 -9.26 -15.87
C SER A 144 18.44 -7.91 -15.68
N THR A 145 17.97 -7.14 -14.74
CA THR A 145 18.63 -5.90 -14.33
C THR A 145 18.85 -5.90 -12.82
N LYS A 146 20.02 -5.43 -12.38
CA LYS A 146 20.34 -5.34 -10.98
C LYS A 146 20.13 -3.92 -10.50
N ALA A 147 19.48 -3.76 -9.32
CA ALA A 147 19.32 -2.48 -8.68
C ALA A 147 20.69 -1.90 -8.28
N TYR A 148 20.85 -0.60 -8.48
CA TYR A 148 21.98 0.14 -7.93
C TYR A 148 21.55 0.72 -6.59
N VAL A 149 22.20 0.25 -5.51
CA VAL A 149 21.90 0.69 -4.14
C VAL A 149 23.02 1.60 -3.66
N PHE A 150 22.68 2.80 -3.26
CA PHE A 150 23.60 3.78 -2.72
C PHE A 150 23.42 3.96 -1.21
N GLY A 151 24.51 3.89 -0.44
CA GLY A 151 24.50 4.01 1.02
C GLY A 151 23.95 2.76 1.74
N ASN A 152 23.58 2.91 3.01
CA ASN A 152 22.99 1.84 3.83
C ASN A 152 21.48 1.80 3.67
N PHE A 153 20.99 0.98 2.73
CA PHE A 153 19.60 0.76 2.51
C PHE A 153 19.27 -0.74 2.66
N GLU A 154 18.49 -1.06 3.69
CA GLU A 154 18.19 -2.47 4.00
C GLU A 154 17.24 -3.08 2.95
N LYS A 155 17.51 -4.32 2.54
CA LYS A 155 16.73 -5.04 1.52
C LYS A 155 15.23 -5.09 1.79
N LYS A 156 14.82 -5.13 3.06
CA LYS A 156 13.39 -5.15 3.45
C LYS A 156 12.59 -3.91 3.01
N TYR A 157 13.28 -2.82 2.66
CA TYR A 157 12.66 -1.58 2.17
C TYR A 157 12.75 -1.43 0.65
N PHE A 158 13.28 -2.42 -0.05
CA PHE A 158 13.33 -2.37 -1.50
C PHE A 158 11.89 -2.38 -2.07
N PRO A 159 11.57 -1.50 -3.02
CA PRO A 159 10.25 -1.47 -3.64
C PRO A 159 9.99 -2.69 -4.54
N THR A 160 11.05 -3.37 -4.97
CA THR A 160 11.05 -4.59 -5.78
C THR A 160 12.31 -5.40 -5.53
N ASP A 161 12.45 -6.56 -6.18
CA ASP A 161 13.64 -7.40 -6.05
C ASP A 161 14.92 -6.68 -6.47
N GLU A 162 16.04 -6.98 -5.79
CA GLU A 162 17.37 -6.45 -6.13
C GLU A 162 17.78 -6.80 -7.58
N VAL A 163 17.37 -7.98 -8.02
CA VAL A 163 17.53 -8.43 -9.42
C VAL A 163 16.14 -8.59 -10.01
N LEU A 164 15.77 -7.67 -10.87
CA LEU A 164 14.49 -7.71 -11.55
C LEU A 164 14.61 -8.49 -12.85
N ASN A 165 13.88 -9.60 -12.96
CA ASN A 165 13.77 -10.44 -14.13
C ASN A 165 12.50 -10.08 -14.93
N PHE A 166 12.63 -9.94 -16.23
CA PHE A 166 11.51 -9.60 -17.09
C PHE A 166 11.68 -10.11 -18.52
N LYS A 167 10.57 -10.21 -19.25
CA LYS A 167 10.55 -10.61 -20.66
C LYS A 167 9.68 -9.64 -21.47
N LYS A 168 9.92 -9.52 -22.76
CA LYS A 168 8.96 -8.89 -23.66
C LYS A 168 7.63 -9.64 -23.55
N SER A 169 6.52 -8.92 -23.58
CA SER A 169 5.14 -9.38 -23.37
C SER A 169 4.80 -9.73 -21.91
N ALA A 170 5.70 -9.53 -20.95
CA ALA A 170 5.34 -9.66 -19.55
C ALA A 170 4.43 -8.51 -19.12
N GLN A 171 3.45 -8.85 -18.29
CA GLN A 171 2.65 -7.87 -17.57
C GLN A 171 3.47 -7.28 -16.43
N VAL A 172 3.38 -6.00 -16.23
CA VAL A 172 4.11 -5.27 -15.20
C VAL A 172 3.21 -4.26 -14.51
N MET A 173 3.53 -3.95 -13.24
CA MET A 173 2.91 -2.87 -12.49
C MET A 173 3.96 -1.81 -12.20
N LEU A 174 3.62 -0.55 -12.43
CA LEU A 174 4.50 0.57 -12.15
C LEU A 174 4.38 0.95 -10.67
N LEU A 175 5.52 1.05 -9.98
CA LEU A 175 5.59 1.23 -8.52
C LEU A 175 5.82 2.69 -8.09
N VAL A 176 5.86 3.63 -9.05
CA VAL A 176 6.08 5.05 -8.80
C VAL A 176 5.14 5.89 -9.66
N ASN A 177 4.87 7.12 -9.19
CA ASN A 177 4.16 8.10 -10.00
C ASN A 177 5.12 8.74 -11.01
N ASN A 178 4.67 8.90 -12.25
CA ASN A 178 5.41 9.67 -13.24
C ASN A 178 5.30 11.18 -12.94
N LYS A 179 6.41 11.91 -13.05
CA LYS A 179 6.44 13.36 -12.77
C LYS A 179 5.61 14.17 -13.77
N GLU A 180 5.47 13.68 -14.99
CA GLU A 180 4.69 14.30 -16.07
C GLU A 180 3.23 13.83 -16.11
N GLY A 181 2.81 13.00 -15.14
CA GLY A 181 1.43 12.51 -15.03
C GLY A 181 1.03 11.43 -16.05
N LEU A 182 1.98 10.84 -16.77
CA LEU A 182 1.69 9.82 -17.79
C LEU A 182 1.17 8.52 -17.18
N TYR A 183 1.55 8.21 -15.94
CA TYR A 183 1.07 7.06 -15.18
C TYR A 183 1.23 7.29 -13.69
N VAL A 184 0.51 6.50 -12.91
CA VAL A 184 0.57 6.52 -11.45
C VAL A 184 1.02 5.17 -10.89
N ASN A 185 1.43 5.14 -9.63
CA ASN A 185 1.70 3.91 -8.91
C ASN A 185 0.48 2.97 -8.99
N GLY A 186 0.72 1.69 -9.30
CA GLY A 186 -0.33 0.69 -9.52
C GLY A 186 -0.82 0.60 -10.97
N THR A 187 -0.34 1.46 -11.88
CA THR A 187 -0.67 1.34 -13.32
C THR A 187 -0.12 0.02 -13.87
N VAL A 188 -1.00 -0.78 -14.45
CA VAL A 188 -0.66 -2.06 -15.09
C VAL A 188 -0.41 -1.85 -16.57
N GLY A 189 0.59 -2.54 -17.12
CA GLY A 189 0.94 -2.47 -18.53
C GLY A 189 1.65 -3.74 -19.00
N ILE A 190 2.00 -3.77 -20.30
CA ILE A 190 2.72 -4.88 -20.93
C ILE A 190 3.99 -4.36 -21.58
N ILE A 191 5.10 -5.07 -21.39
CA ILE A 191 6.39 -4.74 -22.01
C ILE A 191 6.31 -5.00 -23.53
N LYS A 192 6.24 -3.93 -24.32
CA LYS A 192 6.20 -4.04 -25.78
C LYS A 192 7.59 -4.14 -26.41
N SER A 193 8.57 -3.43 -25.86
CA SER A 193 9.95 -3.44 -26.36
C SER A 193 10.94 -3.19 -25.24
N ILE A 194 12.15 -3.69 -25.40
CA ILE A 194 13.26 -3.54 -24.46
C ILE A 194 14.42 -2.93 -25.25
N LYS A 195 14.99 -1.85 -24.74
CA LYS A 195 16.20 -1.22 -25.27
C LYS A 195 17.26 -1.22 -24.18
N GLU A 196 18.48 -1.61 -24.53
CA GLU A 196 19.62 -1.52 -23.64
C GLU A 196 20.30 -0.15 -23.83
N GLU A 197 20.36 0.64 -22.78
CA GLU A 197 21.10 1.90 -22.76
C GLU A 197 22.20 1.80 -21.70
N TYR A 198 23.43 1.93 -22.12
CA TYR A 198 24.55 2.03 -21.20
C TYR A 198 24.69 3.49 -20.76
N ARG A 199 24.36 3.78 -19.50
CA ARG A 199 24.76 5.08 -18.90
C ARG A 199 26.26 5.05 -18.67
N LYS A 200 26.96 5.94 -19.33
CA LYS A 200 28.38 6.22 -19.07
C LYS A 200 28.57 6.92 -17.74
#